data_162b2c851d7abc62f345c9a9dcabeade
#
_entry.id   162b2c851d7abc62f345c9a9dcabeade
#
_cell.length_a   1.000
_cell.length_b   1.000
_cell.length_c   1.000
_cell.angle_alpha   90.00
_cell.angle_beta   90.00
_cell.angle_gamma   90.00
#
_symmetry.space_group_name_H-M   'P 1'
#
loop_
_entity.id
_entity.type
_entity.pdbx_description
1 polymer ?
#
loop_
_entity_poly.entity_id
_entity_poly.type
_entity_poly.pdbx_seq_one_letter_code
_entity_poly.pdbx_strand_id
1 'polypeptide(L)'
;MASFRLKFEQGLRARGVGVTHDLSAKSDAVLVIAGTRNLLPLRRARQRGQRIVQRLDGINWVQRVRWTGPRYHIRAEYGNAMLALIRARFADRVVYQSQFIRKWWEDWYGAAQAPASVIINGVDLQTYTPNGPHDRPTDRFRLMLLEGSLAGGLNAGLFHAVSLAEKLSAKFPMEVVVAGRVDAATQSKLRSNVPVKFLGTIPRDQIPMLARSSHMMYCAEVNPPCPNSVIEALACGLPVVGFNSGSIKELVSDDAGCIVPYGANPWKLETPDIAALAESTVEVLTKQDQYRAAARKRAESALGLDQMVESYLKVLLED
;
A
#
# COMPACT_ATOMS: atom_id res chain seq x y z
N MET A 1 0.90 3.14 8.54
CA MET A 1 0.89 4.46 9.25
C MET A 1 2.29 4.90 9.68
N ALA A 2 3.05 4.11 10.43
CA ALA A 2 4.40 4.50 10.88
C ALA A 2 5.37 4.87 9.73
N SER A 3 5.32 4.13 8.62
CA SER A 3 6.14 4.39 7.43
C SER A 3 5.87 5.77 6.81
N PHE A 4 4.58 6.11 6.62
CA PHE A 4 4.20 7.42 6.09
C PHE A 4 4.71 8.54 6.99
N ARG A 5 4.46 8.45 8.31
CA ARG A 5 4.86 9.48 9.26
C ARG A 5 6.36 9.77 9.20
N LEU A 6 7.19 8.73 9.27
CA LEU A 6 8.65 8.90 9.24
C LEU A 6 9.13 9.58 7.96
N LYS A 7 8.70 9.09 6.80
CA LYS A 7 9.07 9.67 5.50
C LYS A 7 8.60 11.13 5.38
N PHE A 8 7.38 11.41 5.83
CA PHE A 8 6.79 12.74 5.75
C PHE A 8 7.49 13.73 6.68
N GLU A 9 7.76 13.35 7.94
CA GLU A 9 8.51 14.21 8.87
C GLU A 9 9.93 14.50 8.37
N GLN A 10 10.62 13.52 7.80
CA GLN A 10 11.92 13.74 7.17
C GLN A 10 11.84 14.74 6.01
N GLY A 11 10.85 14.59 5.14
CA GLY A 11 10.64 15.48 4.01
C GLY A 11 10.28 16.92 4.43
N LEU A 12 9.50 17.09 5.50
CA LEU A 12 9.18 18.40 6.09
C LEU A 12 10.42 19.07 6.69
N ARG A 13 11.19 18.34 7.49
CA ARG A 13 12.42 18.87 8.13
C ARG A 13 13.48 19.26 7.11
N ALA A 14 13.62 18.49 6.02
CA ALA A 14 14.52 18.83 4.91
C ALA A 14 14.15 20.16 4.23
N ARG A 15 12.91 20.62 4.38
CA ARG A 15 12.39 21.91 3.88
C ARG A 15 12.33 23.01 4.95
N GLY A 16 12.95 22.78 6.11
CA GLY A 16 12.95 23.74 7.22
C GLY A 16 11.61 23.87 7.98
N VAL A 17 10.67 22.95 7.76
CA VAL A 17 9.37 22.94 8.43
C VAL A 17 9.51 22.28 9.80
N GLY A 18 9.13 23.01 10.85
CA GLY A 18 9.11 22.50 12.22
C GLY A 18 8.01 21.44 12.41
N VAL A 19 8.36 20.31 13.03
CA VAL A 19 7.42 19.23 13.33
C VAL A 19 7.42 18.92 14.82
N THR A 20 6.26 18.92 15.43
CA THR A 20 6.04 18.55 16.83
C THR A 20 4.94 17.50 16.96
N HIS A 21 5.02 16.68 18.00
CA HIS A 21 3.95 15.76 18.41
C HIS A 21 3.18 16.29 19.62
N ASP A 22 3.60 17.42 20.16
CA ASP A 22 2.90 18.10 21.24
C ASP A 22 1.77 18.97 20.67
N LEU A 23 0.54 18.50 20.83
CA LEU A 23 -0.67 19.22 20.41
C LEU A 23 -0.97 20.48 21.24
N SER A 24 -0.20 20.75 22.31
CA SER A 24 -0.27 22.01 23.07
C SER A 24 0.62 23.10 22.46
N ALA A 25 1.63 22.72 21.69
CA ALA A 25 2.52 23.66 21.03
C ALA A 25 1.80 24.50 19.97
N LYS A 26 2.28 25.72 19.77
CA LYS A 26 1.80 26.59 18.68
C LYS A 26 2.27 26.01 17.35
N SER A 27 1.32 25.81 16.43
CA SER A 27 1.59 25.34 15.05
C SER A 27 0.53 25.89 14.09
N ASP A 28 0.85 25.98 12.83
CA ASP A 28 -0.07 26.48 11.80
C ASP A 28 -1.15 25.42 11.46
N ALA A 29 -0.75 24.15 11.44
CA ALA A 29 -1.65 23.06 11.12
C ALA A 29 -1.40 21.80 11.97
N VAL A 30 -2.42 20.96 12.05
CA VAL A 30 -2.41 19.64 12.67
C VAL A 30 -2.77 18.58 11.64
N LEU A 31 -1.84 17.65 11.37
CA LEU A 31 -2.13 16.50 10.53
C LEU A 31 -2.58 15.31 11.38
N VAL A 32 -3.83 14.91 11.24
CA VAL A 32 -4.40 13.71 11.86
C VAL A 32 -4.23 12.53 10.90
N ILE A 33 -3.29 11.64 11.21
CA ILE A 33 -3.07 10.43 10.41
C ILE A 33 -4.06 9.36 10.86
N ALA A 34 -5.04 9.06 9.98
CA ALA A 34 -6.23 8.28 10.29
C ALA A 34 -7.09 8.95 11.38
N GLY A 35 -6.93 8.62 12.65
CA GLY A 35 -7.75 9.18 13.71
C GLY A 35 -7.12 9.10 15.09
N THR A 36 -7.82 9.68 16.06
CA THR A 36 -7.48 9.63 17.49
C THR A 36 -8.72 9.32 18.32
N ARG A 37 -8.54 8.67 19.45
CA ARG A 37 -9.61 8.45 20.43
C ARG A 37 -9.82 9.66 21.35
N ASN A 38 -8.78 10.49 21.51
CA ASN A 38 -8.87 11.70 22.31
C ASN A 38 -9.15 12.90 21.40
N LEU A 39 -10.39 13.38 21.41
CA LEU A 39 -10.85 14.51 20.59
C LEU A 39 -10.58 15.88 21.24
N LEU A 40 -10.28 15.92 22.55
CA LEU A 40 -10.05 17.16 23.26
C LEU A 40 -8.89 17.99 22.70
N PRO A 41 -7.74 17.41 22.35
CA PRO A 41 -6.67 18.15 21.70
C PRO A 41 -7.08 18.76 20.35
N LEU A 42 -7.88 18.04 19.54
CA LEU A 42 -8.37 18.56 18.25
C LEU A 42 -9.31 19.76 18.46
N ARG A 43 -10.21 19.67 19.45
CA ARG A 43 -11.07 20.80 19.81
C ARG A 43 -10.27 22.02 20.23
N ARG A 44 -9.22 21.83 21.06
CA ARG A 44 -8.33 22.91 21.48
C ARG A 44 -7.53 23.49 20.32
N ALA A 45 -7.03 22.66 19.41
CA ALA A 45 -6.34 23.09 18.19
C ALA A 45 -7.24 23.99 17.34
N ARG A 46 -8.48 23.57 17.11
CA ARG A 46 -9.48 24.37 16.38
C ARG A 46 -9.81 25.70 17.05
N GLN A 47 -9.93 25.72 18.40
CA GLN A 47 -10.15 26.96 19.16
C GLN A 47 -8.99 27.95 19.04
N ARG A 48 -7.77 27.44 18.78
CA ARG A 48 -6.56 28.24 18.53
C ARG A 48 -6.40 28.67 17.07
N GLY A 49 -7.36 28.34 16.20
CA GLY A 49 -7.30 28.65 14.77
C GLY A 49 -6.33 27.77 13.98
N GLN A 50 -5.86 26.66 14.54
CA GLN A 50 -4.98 25.73 13.83
C GLN A 50 -5.79 24.95 12.81
N ARG A 51 -5.30 24.86 11.56
CA ARG A 51 -5.94 24.06 10.49
C ARG A 51 -5.79 22.58 10.81
N ILE A 52 -6.90 21.84 10.78
CA ILE A 52 -6.92 20.40 11.01
C ILE A 52 -7.08 19.68 9.67
N VAL A 53 -6.06 18.96 9.26
CA VAL A 53 -6.07 18.13 8.06
C VAL A 53 -6.15 16.67 8.49
N GLN A 54 -7.16 15.93 8.02
CA GLN A 54 -7.26 14.50 8.28
C GLN A 54 -6.81 13.72 7.04
N ARG A 55 -5.81 12.84 7.22
CA ARG A 55 -5.39 11.86 6.22
C ARG A 55 -6.09 10.53 6.47
N LEU A 56 -6.84 10.06 5.47
CA LEU A 56 -7.61 8.83 5.55
C LEU A 56 -7.00 7.74 4.67
N ASP A 57 -6.93 6.55 5.24
CA ASP A 57 -6.68 5.27 4.57
C ASP A 57 -7.98 4.44 4.50
N GLY A 58 -7.85 3.12 4.35
CA GLY A 58 -8.99 2.22 4.25
C GLY A 58 -9.87 2.22 5.50
N ILE A 59 -11.11 1.81 5.31
CA ILE A 59 -12.08 1.57 6.38
C ILE A 59 -11.94 0.11 6.84
N ASN A 60 -12.08 -0.18 8.12
CA ASN A 60 -12.15 -1.58 8.57
C ASN A 60 -13.44 -2.21 8.04
N TRP A 61 -13.32 -3.28 7.25
CA TRP A 61 -14.44 -3.90 6.57
C TRP A 61 -14.51 -5.43 6.71
N VAL A 62 -13.35 -6.06 6.92
CA VAL A 62 -13.24 -7.53 6.98
C VAL A 62 -14.16 -8.16 8.03
N GLN A 63 -14.36 -7.49 9.17
CA GLN A 63 -15.28 -7.94 10.23
C GLN A 63 -16.75 -7.98 9.79
N ARG A 64 -17.13 -7.30 8.72
CA ARG A 64 -18.50 -7.30 8.16
C ARG A 64 -18.73 -8.47 7.21
N VAL A 65 -17.65 -9.07 6.70
CA VAL A 65 -17.70 -10.16 5.71
C VAL A 65 -17.31 -11.49 6.34
N ARG A 66 -16.43 -11.45 7.33
CA ARG A 66 -15.88 -12.64 7.98
C ARG A 66 -16.00 -12.51 9.50
N TRP A 67 -16.38 -13.60 10.17
CA TRP A 67 -16.37 -13.63 11.62
C TRP A 67 -14.95 -13.47 12.17
N THR A 68 -14.73 -12.41 12.92
CA THR A 68 -13.42 -12.04 13.50
C THR A 68 -13.47 -12.01 15.04
N GLY A 69 -14.60 -12.41 15.63
CA GLY A 69 -14.85 -12.31 17.05
C GLY A 69 -15.42 -10.96 17.49
N PRO A 70 -16.21 -10.94 18.60
CA PRO A 70 -16.99 -9.75 19.00
C PRO A 70 -16.09 -8.57 19.39
N ARG A 71 -14.97 -8.84 20.08
CA ARG A 71 -14.03 -7.77 20.50
C ARG A 71 -13.40 -7.04 19.30
N TYR A 72 -13.01 -7.79 18.27
CA TYR A 72 -12.45 -7.20 17.06
C TYR A 72 -13.52 -6.40 16.30
N HIS A 73 -14.73 -6.96 16.15
CA HIS A 73 -15.84 -6.31 15.48
C HIS A 73 -16.17 -4.95 16.12
N ILE A 74 -16.40 -4.91 17.43
CA ILE A 74 -16.70 -3.67 18.17
C ILE A 74 -15.55 -2.66 18.03
N ARG A 75 -14.30 -3.11 18.18
CA ARG A 75 -13.13 -2.24 18.06
C ARG A 75 -13.01 -1.64 16.64
N ALA A 76 -13.27 -2.43 15.60
CA ALA A 76 -13.19 -2.00 14.22
C ALA A 76 -14.29 -0.98 13.89
N GLU A 77 -15.54 -1.25 14.28
CA GLU A 77 -16.66 -0.32 14.05
C GLU A 77 -16.50 0.97 14.88
N TYR A 78 -16.03 0.89 16.12
CA TYR A 78 -15.70 2.07 16.91
C TYR A 78 -14.59 2.89 16.23
N GLY A 79 -13.55 2.24 15.69
CA GLY A 79 -12.51 2.89 14.93
C GLY A 79 -13.06 3.62 13.71
N ASN A 80 -13.89 2.97 12.91
CA ASN A 80 -14.57 3.54 11.75
C ASN A 80 -15.42 4.76 12.14
N ALA A 81 -16.21 4.65 13.20
CA ALA A 81 -17.04 5.75 13.69
C ALA A 81 -16.23 6.96 14.13
N MET A 82 -15.09 6.74 14.81
CA MET A 82 -14.19 7.82 15.22
C MET A 82 -13.54 8.52 14.02
N LEU A 83 -13.12 7.77 13.01
CA LEU A 83 -12.59 8.35 11.76
C LEU A 83 -13.65 9.20 11.06
N ALA A 84 -14.87 8.69 10.93
CA ALA A 84 -15.99 9.41 10.32
C ALA A 84 -16.37 10.67 11.11
N LEU A 85 -16.37 10.61 12.45
CA LEU A 85 -16.63 11.75 13.31
C LEU A 85 -15.59 12.87 13.13
N ILE A 86 -14.30 12.52 13.09
CA ILE A 86 -13.23 13.49 12.87
C ILE A 86 -13.40 14.14 11.49
N ARG A 87 -13.64 13.33 10.46
CA ARG A 87 -13.89 13.78 9.09
C ARG A 87 -15.06 14.77 8.99
N ALA A 88 -16.16 14.50 9.72
CA ALA A 88 -17.37 15.29 9.62
C ALA A 88 -17.36 16.54 10.49
N ARG A 89 -16.63 16.56 11.61
CA ARG A 89 -16.77 17.60 12.64
C ARG A 89 -15.51 18.38 12.97
N PHE A 90 -14.34 17.83 12.68
CA PHE A 90 -13.06 18.43 13.08
C PHE A 90 -12.17 18.79 11.90
N ALA A 91 -12.21 18.03 10.81
CA ALA A 91 -11.33 18.27 9.67
C ALA A 91 -11.73 19.52 8.90
N ASP A 92 -10.79 20.43 8.69
CA ASP A 92 -10.94 21.60 7.79
C ASP A 92 -10.54 21.23 6.35
N ARG A 93 -9.72 20.18 6.19
CA ARG A 93 -9.35 19.56 4.92
C ARG A 93 -9.25 18.04 5.10
N VAL A 94 -9.58 17.30 4.06
CA VAL A 94 -9.48 15.82 4.02
C VAL A 94 -8.52 15.40 2.92
N VAL A 95 -7.60 14.50 3.22
CA VAL A 95 -6.70 13.89 2.25
C VAL A 95 -6.96 12.39 2.19
N TYR A 96 -7.33 11.90 1.02
CA TYR A 96 -7.44 10.48 0.71
C TYR A 96 -6.17 9.98 0.01
N GLN A 97 -5.78 8.74 0.26
CA GLN A 97 -4.54 8.18 -0.31
C GLN A 97 -4.68 7.72 -1.77
N SER A 98 -5.92 7.61 -2.28
CA SER A 98 -6.24 7.21 -3.65
C SER A 98 -7.67 7.62 -3.99
N GLN A 99 -8.02 7.64 -5.26
CA GLN A 99 -9.40 7.83 -5.71
C GLN A 99 -10.30 6.69 -5.22
N PHE A 100 -9.77 5.45 -5.19
CA PHE A 100 -10.46 4.31 -4.61
C PHE A 100 -10.87 4.58 -3.15
N ILE A 101 -9.96 5.09 -2.32
CA ILE A 101 -10.25 5.41 -0.92
C ILE A 101 -11.24 6.55 -0.81
N ARG A 102 -11.12 7.59 -1.64
CA ARG A 102 -12.11 8.67 -1.69
C ARG A 102 -13.49 8.12 -1.96
N LYS A 103 -13.64 7.33 -3.05
CA LYS A 103 -14.91 6.73 -3.41
C LYS A 103 -15.45 5.81 -2.30
N TRP A 104 -14.62 4.98 -1.70
CA TRP A 104 -15.02 4.10 -0.61
C TRP A 104 -15.58 4.87 0.59
N TRP A 105 -14.93 5.96 1.00
CA TRP A 105 -15.41 6.83 2.06
C TRP A 105 -16.71 7.53 1.69
N GLU A 106 -16.85 8.01 0.46
CA GLU A 106 -18.04 8.67 -0.04
C GLU A 106 -19.23 7.72 -0.14
N ASP A 107 -19.00 6.49 -0.59
CA ASP A 107 -20.05 5.44 -0.66
C ASP A 107 -20.57 5.03 0.73
N TRP A 108 -19.73 5.03 1.77
CA TRP A 108 -20.12 4.58 3.10
C TRP A 108 -20.58 5.68 4.04
N TYR A 109 -20.07 6.88 3.91
CA TYR A 109 -20.30 8.00 4.83
C TYR A 109 -20.70 9.30 4.12
N GLY A 110 -20.99 9.27 2.83
CA GLY A 110 -21.29 10.44 2.02
C GLY A 110 -20.06 11.30 1.70
N ALA A 111 -20.22 12.32 0.87
CA ALA A 111 -19.16 13.26 0.54
C ALA A 111 -18.63 14.00 1.78
N ALA A 112 -17.35 14.34 1.80
CA ALA A 112 -16.80 15.18 2.85
C ALA A 112 -17.40 16.59 2.78
N GLN A 113 -17.73 17.18 3.94
CA GLN A 113 -18.14 18.58 4.01
C GLN A 113 -16.97 19.52 3.79
N ALA A 114 -15.80 19.16 4.31
CA ALA A 114 -14.55 19.88 4.09
C ALA A 114 -13.98 19.60 2.68
N PRO A 115 -13.27 20.56 2.07
CA PRO A 115 -12.54 20.34 0.83
C PRO A 115 -11.65 19.11 0.92
N ALA A 116 -11.66 18.29 -0.13
CA ALA A 116 -10.98 17.02 -0.14
C ALA A 116 -10.02 16.91 -1.31
N SER A 117 -8.83 16.36 -1.05
CA SER A 117 -7.78 16.10 -2.03
C SER A 117 -7.41 14.62 -2.03
N VAL A 118 -6.83 14.16 -3.14
CA VAL A 118 -6.20 12.84 -3.21
C VAL A 118 -4.70 13.03 -3.33
N ILE A 119 -3.95 12.47 -2.38
CA ILE A 119 -2.49 12.50 -2.37
C ILE A 119 -1.97 11.08 -2.17
N ILE A 120 -1.41 10.51 -3.22
CA ILE A 120 -0.81 9.18 -3.22
C ILE A 120 0.45 9.17 -2.34
N ASN A 121 0.74 8.05 -1.70
CA ASN A 121 1.96 7.88 -0.92
C ASN A 121 3.20 8.03 -1.80
N GLY A 122 4.24 8.66 -1.26
CA GLY A 122 5.53 8.82 -1.93
C GLY A 122 6.59 7.85 -1.43
N VAL A 123 7.61 7.67 -2.27
CA VAL A 123 8.82 6.91 -1.98
C VAL A 123 10.06 7.74 -2.28
N ASP A 124 11.10 7.56 -1.49
CA ASP A 124 12.41 8.16 -1.78
C ASP A 124 13.05 7.44 -2.98
N LEU A 125 13.08 8.15 -4.11
CA LEU A 125 13.58 7.64 -5.39
C LEU A 125 15.11 7.47 -5.44
N GLN A 126 15.84 7.99 -4.46
CA GLN A 126 17.29 7.80 -4.33
C GLN A 126 17.59 6.48 -3.63
N THR A 127 16.86 6.16 -2.56
CA THR A 127 16.97 4.90 -1.84
C THR A 127 16.37 3.75 -2.64
N TYR A 128 15.16 3.95 -3.19
CA TYR A 128 14.46 2.96 -4.01
C TYR A 128 14.75 3.25 -5.48
N THR A 129 15.75 2.58 -6.01
CA THR A 129 16.26 2.76 -7.37
C THR A 129 16.54 1.42 -8.05
N PRO A 130 16.42 1.32 -9.38
CA PRO A 130 16.84 0.12 -10.12
C PRO A 130 18.34 -0.16 -10.04
N ASN A 131 19.13 0.87 -9.72
CA ASN A 131 20.59 0.77 -9.64
C ASN A 131 21.04 0.31 -8.25
N GLY A 132 22.01 -0.59 -8.20
CA GLY A 132 22.62 -1.07 -6.97
C GLY A 132 22.73 -2.58 -6.89
N PRO A 133 23.23 -3.12 -5.76
CA PRO A 133 23.45 -4.55 -5.58
C PRO A 133 22.17 -5.36 -5.75
N HIS A 134 22.28 -6.52 -6.39
CA HIS A 134 21.20 -7.48 -6.54
C HIS A 134 21.74 -8.88 -6.79
N ASP A 135 20.92 -9.87 -6.47
CA ASP A 135 21.13 -11.30 -6.71
C ASP A 135 19.91 -11.85 -7.46
N ARG A 136 19.69 -11.33 -8.68
CA ARG A 136 18.59 -11.77 -9.54
C ARG A 136 19.04 -13.00 -10.31
N PRO A 137 18.35 -14.16 -10.16
CA PRO A 137 18.70 -15.37 -10.88
C PRO A 137 18.52 -15.19 -12.40
N THR A 138 19.37 -15.86 -13.16
CA THR A 138 19.33 -15.88 -14.64
C THR A 138 18.75 -17.19 -15.20
N ASP A 139 18.64 -18.22 -14.36
CA ASP A 139 18.14 -19.56 -14.71
C ASP A 139 16.66 -19.75 -14.39
N ARG A 140 16.05 -18.82 -13.69
CA ARG A 140 14.64 -18.85 -13.28
C ARG A 140 14.08 -17.48 -13.03
N PHE A 141 12.74 -17.35 -13.05
CA PHE A 141 12.05 -16.12 -12.66
C PHE A 141 11.69 -16.14 -11.18
N ARG A 142 11.99 -15.04 -10.49
CA ARG A 142 11.66 -14.85 -9.07
C ARG A 142 10.44 -13.95 -8.93
N LEU A 143 9.36 -14.49 -8.36
CA LEU A 143 8.18 -13.76 -7.91
C LEU A 143 8.41 -13.30 -6.47
N MET A 144 8.35 -12.00 -6.22
CA MET A 144 8.43 -11.42 -4.88
C MET A 144 7.03 -11.22 -4.30
N LEU A 145 6.87 -11.60 -3.03
CA LEU A 145 5.76 -11.23 -2.18
C LEU A 145 6.30 -10.43 -0.98
N LEU A 146 5.86 -9.20 -0.82
CA LEU A 146 6.31 -8.30 0.25
C LEU A 146 5.12 -7.75 1.04
N GLU A 147 4.92 -8.28 2.25
CA GLU A 147 3.84 -7.88 3.14
C GLU A 147 4.31 -7.84 4.60
N GLY A 148 3.79 -6.90 5.40
CA GLY A 148 4.15 -6.82 6.81
C GLY A 148 3.72 -8.07 7.61
N SER A 149 2.59 -8.67 7.28
CA SER A 149 2.09 -9.90 7.90
C SER A 149 1.12 -10.63 6.98
N LEU A 150 1.39 -11.90 6.79
CA LEU A 150 0.57 -12.87 6.06
C LEU A 150 0.04 -13.95 7.02
N ALA A 151 -0.31 -13.56 8.24
CA ALA A 151 -0.80 -14.43 9.30
C ALA A 151 -2.25 -14.09 9.67
N GLY A 152 -2.92 -15.00 10.42
CA GLY A 152 -4.22 -14.73 11.02
C GLY A 152 -5.36 -14.55 10.03
N GLY A 153 -5.34 -15.26 8.88
CA GLY A 153 -6.38 -15.21 7.86
C GLY A 153 -6.17 -14.14 6.77
N LEU A 154 -5.05 -13.42 6.81
CA LEU A 154 -4.57 -12.57 5.72
C LEU A 154 -3.59 -13.31 4.80
N ASN A 155 -3.59 -14.62 4.88
CA ASN A 155 -2.67 -15.51 4.17
C ASN A 155 -3.13 -15.90 2.75
N ALA A 156 -4.35 -15.59 2.35
CA ALA A 156 -4.87 -15.92 1.03
C ALA A 156 -3.95 -15.44 -0.10
N GLY A 157 -3.41 -14.23 0.02
CA GLY A 157 -2.47 -13.68 -0.95
C GLY A 157 -1.19 -14.49 -1.14
N LEU A 158 -0.70 -15.18 -0.09
CA LEU A 158 0.42 -16.11 -0.21
C LEU A 158 0.06 -17.32 -1.09
N PHE A 159 -1.10 -17.93 -0.86
CA PHE A 159 -1.56 -19.06 -1.66
C PHE A 159 -1.82 -18.66 -3.12
N HIS A 160 -2.36 -17.47 -3.35
CA HIS A 160 -2.54 -16.93 -4.70
C HIS A 160 -1.20 -16.69 -5.41
N ALA A 161 -0.19 -16.14 -4.73
CA ALA A 161 1.15 -15.93 -5.28
C ALA A 161 1.80 -17.26 -5.69
N VAL A 162 1.69 -18.27 -4.84
CA VAL A 162 2.23 -19.61 -5.12
C VAL A 162 1.47 -20.25 -6.30
N SER A 163 0.13 -20.18 -6.31
CA SER A 163 -0.68 -20.70 -7.42
C SER A 163 -0.37 -20.00 -8.75
N LEU A 164 -0.10 -18.68 -8.72
CA LEU A 164 0.37 -17.95 -9.90
C LEU A 164 1.71 -18.49 -10.39
N ALA A 165 2.67 -18.67 -9.51
CA ALA A 165 3.98 -19.19 -9.85
C ALA A 165 3.91 -20.65 -10.39
N GLU A 166 3.05 -21.48 -9.81
CA GLU A 166 2.79 -22.85 -10.30
C GLU A 166 2.19 -22.88 -11.71
N LYS A 167 1.24 -21.98 -12.01
CA LYS A 167 0.70 -21.87 -13.37
C LYS A 167 1.75 -21.40 -14.37
N LEU A 168 2.58 -20.43 -13.98
CA LEU A 168 3.67 -19.94 -14.81
C LEU A 168 4.78 -20.99 -15.00
N SER A 169 4.95 -21.91 -14.03
CA SER A 169 6.00 -22.95 -14.10
C SER A 169 5.82 -23.93 -15.24
N ALA A 170 4.64 -23.99 -15.85
CA ALA A 170 4.41 -24.73 -17.09
C ALA A 170 5.19 -24.18 -18.30
N LYS A 171 5.63 -22.92 -18.25
CA LYS A 171 6.35 -22.25 -19.35
C LYS A 171 7.74 -21.76 -18.95
N PHE A 172 7.94 -21.44 -17.68
CA PHE A 172 9.17 -20.81 -17.17
C PHE A 172 9.61 -21.45 -15.85
N PRO A 173 10.90 -21.69 -15.62
CA PRO A 173 11.38 -22.03 -14.28
C PRO A 173 11.03 -20.90 -13.31
N MET A 174 10.34 -21.22 -12.21
CA MET A 174 9.83 -20.24 -11.24
C MET A 174 10.34 -20.49 -9.83
N GLU A 175 10.48 -19.41 -9.04
CA GLU A 175 10.59 -19.47 -7.58
C GLU A 175 9.77 -18.32 -6.95
N VAL A 176 9.35 -18.50 -5.71
CA VAL A 176 8.65 -17.47 -4.92
C VAL A 176 9.51 -17.09 -3.72
N VAL A 177 9.73 -15.80 -3.51
CA VAL A 177 10.38 -15.25 -2.33
C VAL A 177 9.40 -14.42 -1.53
N VAL A 178 9.21 -14.77 -0.26
CA VAL A 178 8.24 -14.19 0.65
C VAL A 178 8.96 -13.41 1.74
N ALA A 179 8.83 -12.09 1.74
CA ALA A 179 9.29 -11.21 2.80
C ALA A 179 8.07 -10.72 3.61
N GLY A 180 8.10 -11.00 4.90
CA GLY A 180 7.03 -10.70 5.84
C GLY A 180 6.80 -11.83 6.85
N ARG A 181 6.00 -11.53 7.86
CA ARG A 181 5.70 -12.51 8.91
C ARG A 181 4.67 -13.53 8.42
N VAL A 182 5.07 -14.78 8.30
CA VAL A 182 4.21 -15.93 8.03
C VAL A 182 4.30 -16.88 9.22
N ASP A 183 3.16 -17.28 9.80
CA ASP A 183 3.16 -18.22 10.93
C ASP A 183 3.49 -19.65 10.47
N ALA A 184 4.06 -20.45 11.39
CA ALA A 184 4.47 -21.83 11.11
C ALA A 184 3.32 -22.72 10.62
N ALA A 185 2.10 -22.50 11.12
CA ALA A 185 0.93 -23.24 10.70
C ALA A 185 0.53 -22.94 9.26
N THR A 186 0.70 -21.69 8.80
CA THR A 186 0.50 -21.31 7.40
C THR A 186 1.59 -21.90 6.51
N GLN A 187 2.86 -21.82 6.93
CA GLN A 187 3.97 -22.43 6.19
C GLN A 187 3.80 -23.94 6.04
N SER A 188 3.40 -24.64 7.10
CA SER A 188 3.23 -26.11 7.08
C SER A 188 2.05 -26.57 6.19
N LYS A 189 1.05 -25.72 5.97
CA LYS A 189 -0.08 -26.00 5.08
C LYS A 189 0.23 -25.72 3.61
N LEU A 190 1.25 -24.91 3.33
CA LEU A 190 1.61 -24.60 1.95
C LEU A 190 2.17 -25.86 1.27
N ARG A 191 1.56 -26.21 0.15
CA ARG A 191 2.07 -27.23 -0.78
C ARG A 191 2.39 -26.51 -2.07
N SER A 192 3.55 -26.79 -2.65
CA SER A 192 4.01 -26.10 -3.86
C SER A 192 4.92 -26.99 -4.69
N ASN A 193 4.74 -26.93 -5.99
CA ASN A 193 5.59 -27.55 -7.00
C ASN A 193 6.76 -26.63 -7.40
N VAL A 194 6.76 -25.36 -6.95
CA VAL A 194 7.85 -24.42 -7.17
C VAL A 194 8.55 -24.11 -5.85
N PRO A 195 9.86 -23.82 -5.87
CA PRO A 195 10.57 -23.41 -4.66
C PRO A 195 9.97 -22.16 -4.02
N VAL A 196 9.70 -22.20 -2.71
CA VAL A 196 9.22 -21.06 -1.92
C VAL A 196 10.21 -20.79 -0.80
N LYS A 197 10.78 -19.57 -0.79
CA LYS A 197 11.74 -19.13 0.21
C LYS A 197 11.11 -18.08 1.12
N PHE A 198 11.06 -18.36 2.42
CA PHE A 198 10.57 -17.43 3.44
C PHE A 198 11.75 -16.67 4.06
N LEU A 199 11.74 -15.34 3.94
CA LEU A 199 12.79 -14.48 4.51
C LEU A 199 12.43 -13.94 5.90
N GLY A 200 11.16 -14.13 6.34
CA GLY A 200 10.65 -13.47 7.53
C GLY A 200 10.56 -11.94 7.33
N THR A 201 10.54 -11.21 8.44
CA THR A 201 10.55 -9.76 8.41
C THR A 201 11.95 -9.26 8.08
N ILE A 202 12.12 -8.54 6.98
CA ILE A 202 13.40 -7.96 6.57
C ILE A 202 13.48 -6.46 6.96
N PRO A 203 14.68 -5.93 7.24
CA PRO A 203 14.92 -4.50 7.41
C PRO A 203 14.54 -3.71 6.15
N ARG A 204 14.12 -2.45 6.32
CA ARG A 204 13.66 -1.63 5.19
C ARG A 204 14.73 -1.32 4.17
N ASP A 205 15.96 -1.16 4.60
CA ASP A 205 17.13 -0.92 3.76
C ASP A 205 17.48 -2.13 2.87
N GLN A 206 16.98 -3.32 3.19
CA GLN A 206 17.13 -4.53 2.37
C GLN A 206 16.02 -4.68 1.30
N ILE A 207 14.89 -3.95 1.43
CA ILE A 207 13.79 -4.02 0.46
C ILE A 207 14.24 -3.65 -0.96
N PRO A 208 15.02 -2.57 -1.20
CA PRO A 208 15.47 -2.24 -2.54
C PRO A 208 16.33 -3.34 -3.18
N MET A 209 17.21 -3.97 -2.41
CA MET A 209 18.02 -5.09 -2.90
C MET A 209 17.15 -6.29 -3.28
N LEU A 210 16.16 -6.65 -2.45
CA LEU A 210 15.22 -7.74 -2.75
C LEU A 210 14.39 -7.45 -3.99
N ALA A 211 13.90 -6.21 -4.14
CA ALA A 211 13.15 -5.79 -5.32
C ALA A 211 14.00 -5.88 -6.60
N ARG A 212 15.25 -5.39 -6.58
CA ARG A 212 16.19 -5.53 -7.70
C ARG A 212 16.53 -6.97 -8.03
N SER A 213 16.53 -7.84 -7.00
CA SER A 213 16.81 -9.28 -7.12
C SER A 213 15.61 -10.09 -7.62
N SER A 214 14.46 -9.45 -7.88
CA SER A 214 13.25 -10.12 -8.33
C SER A 214 12.89 -9.72 -9.76
N HIS A 215 12.03 -10.52 -10.41
CA HIS A 215 11.57 -10.24 -11.78
C HIS A 215 10.21 -9.58 -11.82
N MET A 216 9.36 -9.88 -10.84
CA MET A 216 8.06 -9.27 -10.65
C MET A 216 7.64 -9.33 -9.19
N MET A 217 6.73 -8.45 -8.79
CA MET A 217 6.08 -8.47 -7.49
C MET A 217 4.61 -8.81 -7.64
N TYR A 218 4.10 -9.73 -6.84
CA TYR A 218 2.66 -9.97 -6.70
C TYR A 218 2.09 -9.11 -5.57
N CYS A 219 1.03 -8.33 -5.88
CA CYS A 219 0.30 -7.57 -4.86
C CYS A 219 -0.74 -8.47 -4.21
N ALA A 220 -0.51 -8.82 -2.95
CA ALA A 220 -1.31 -9.80 -2.21
C ALA A 220 -2.51 -9.20 -1.48
N GLU A 221 -2.49 -7.91 -1.19
CA GLU A 221 -3.56 -7.24 -0.44
C GLU A 221 -4.82 -7.10 -1.27
N VAL A 222 -5.97 -7.43 -0.68
CA VAL A 222 -7.29 -7.24 -1.28
C VAL A 222 -7.82 -5.86 -0.89
N ASN A 223 -8.27 -5.08 -1.87
CA ASN A 223 -8.74 -3.70 -1.70
C ASN A 223 -7.73 -2.79 -0.98
N PRO A 224 -6.44 -2.81 -1.37
CA PRO A 224 -5.43 -2.01 -0.68
C PRO A 224 -5.69 -0.51 -0.87
N PRO A 225 -5.51 0.30 0.18
CA PRO A 225 -5.75 1.74 0.12
C PRO A 225 -4.70 2.50 -0.70
N CYS A 226 -3.44 2.17 -0.51
CA CYS A 226 -2.27 2.71 -1.22
C CYS A 226 -1.02 1.97 -0.73
N PRO A 227 -0.76 0.76 -1.24
CA PRO A 227 0.28 -0.12 -0.70
C PRO A 227 1.68 0.42 -1.00
N ASN A 228 2.44 0.70 0.06
CA ASN A 228 3.82 1.17 -0.09
C ASN A 228 4.72 0.15 -0.77
N SER A 229 4.49 -1.16 -0.57
CA SER A 229 5.25 -2.23 -1.21
C SER A 229 5.20 -2.14 -2.74
N VAL A 230 4.04 -1.81 -3.31
CA VAL A 230 3.86 -1.59 -4.76
C VAL A 230 4.64 -0.36 -5.22
N ILE A 231 4.53 0.75 -4.50
CA ILE A 231 5.23 1.99 -4.82
C ILE A 231 6.76 1.79 -4.75
N GLU A 232 7.23 1.08 -3.73
CA GLU A 232 8.64 0.74 -3.51
C GLU A 232 9.17 -0.20 -4.60
N ALA A 233 8.36 -1.18 -5.04
CA ALA A 233 8.70 -2.06 -6.15
C ALA A 233 8.83 -1.30 -7.47
N LEU A 234 7.85 -0.47 -7.83
CA LEU A 234 7.89 0.34 -9.05
C LEU A 234 9.11 1.27 -9.07
N ALA A 235 9.46 1.89 -7.94
CA ALA A 235 10.63 2.75 -7.81
C ALA A 235 11.95 2.00 -8.04
N CYS A 236 12.02 0.72 -7.67
CA CYS A 236 13.15 -0.16 -7.98
C CYS A 236 13.12 -0.73 -9.41
N GLY A 237 12.21 -0.28 -10.25
CA GLY A 237 12.01 -0.80 -11.59
C GLY A 237 11.51 -2.26 -11.58
N LEU A 238 10.77 -2.68 -10.57
CA LEU A 238 10.18 -4.01 -10.48
C LEU A 238 8.73 -3.96 -10.94
N PRO A 239 8.36 -4.66 -12.04
CA PRO A 239 6.99 -4.74 -12.49
C PRO A 239 6.07 -5.38 -11.44
N VAL A 240 4.84 -4.87 -11.35
CA VAL A 240 3.84 -5.37 -10.40
C VAL A 240 2.74 -6.12 -11.14
N VAL A 241 2.41 -7.31 -10.65
CA VAL A 241 1.32 -8.13 -11.16
C VAL A 241 0.26 -8.33 -10.08
N GLY A 242 -1.00 -8.35 -10.46
CA GLY A 242 -2.08 -8.50 -9.50
C GLY A 242 -3.45 -8.26 -10.11
N PHE A 243 -4.42 -8.05 -9.22
CA PHE A 243 -5.82 -7.89 -9.60
C PHE A 243 -6.27 -6.44 -9.45
N ASN A 244 -7.20 -6.03 -10.30
CA ASN A 244 -7.88 -4.75 -10.19
C ASN A 244 -8.81 -4.75 -8.96
N SER A 245 -8.23 -4.59 -7.79
CA SER A 245 -8.94 -4.37 -6.53
C SER A 245 -8.23 -3.25 -5.75
N GLY A 246 -8.97 -2.44 -5.03
CA GLY A 246 -8.39 -1.31 -4.32
C GLY A 246 -7.77 -0.26 -5.25
N SER A 247 -6.66 0.30 -4.83
CA SER A 247 -5.95 1.37 -5.54
C SER A 247 -4.90 0.88 -6.53
N ILE A 248 -4.76 -0.43 -6.76
CA ILE A 248 -3.63 -0.98 -7.53
C ILE A 248 -3.57 -0.40 -8.94
N LYS A 249 -4.71 -0.32 -9.63
CA LYS A 249 -4.75 0.22 -11.00
C LYS A 249 -4.43 1.72 -11.07
N GLU A 250 -4.58 2.45 -9.97
CA GLU A 250 -4.16 3.85 -9.88
C GLU A 250 -2.63 3.99 -9.74
N LEU A 251 -1.97 3.00 -9.16
CA LEU A 251 -0.52 2.99 -8.93
C LEU A 251 0.24 2.43 -10.12
N VAL A 252 -0.25 1.33 -10.67
CA VAL A 252 0.41 0.58 -11.75
C VAL A 252 -0.21 0.99 -13.08
N SER A 253 0.56 1.68 -13.92
CA SER A 253 0.18 1.93 -15.31
C SER A 253 0.28 0.63 -16.13
N ASP A 254 -0.42 0.58 -17.26
CA ASP A 254 -0.56 -0.64 -18.06
C ASP A 254 0.78 -1.21 -18.57
N ASP A 255 1.81 -0.37 -18.70
CA ASP A 255 3.16 -0.75 -19.11
C ASP A 255 4.14 -0.99 -17.93
N ALA A 256 3.73 -0.66 -16.70
CA ALA A 256 4.54 -0.84 -15.48
C ALA A 256 4.27 -2.19 -14.77
N GLY A 257 3.41 -3.00 -15.33
CA GLY A 257 3.00 -4.28 -14.76
C GLY A 257 1.77 -4.87 -15.44
N CYS A 258 1.13 -5.83 -14.78
CA CYS A 258 -0.05 -6.49 -15.30
C CYS A 258 -1.15 -6.54 -14.24
N ILE A 259 -2.21 -5.76 -14.42
CA ILE A 259 -3.35 -5.70 -13.50
C ILE A 259 -4.61 -6.14 -14.25
N VAL A 260 -5.06 -7.37 -13.96
CA VAL A 260 -6.23 -7.99 -14.59
C VAL A 260 -7.50 -7.82 -13.75
N PRO A 261 -8.70 -7.96 -14.33
CA PRO A 261 -9.93 -8.05 -13.55
C PRO A 261 -9.84 -9.10 -12.45
N TYR A 262 -10.47 -8.86 -11.31
CA TYR A 262 -10.44 -9.80 -10.19
C TYR A 262 -11.12 -11.15 -10.51
N GLY A 263 -12.10 -11.13 -11.40
CA GLY A 263 -12.84 -12.33 -11.82
C GLY A 263 -13.91 -12.81 -10.84
N ALA A 264 -13.98 -12.20 -9.65
CA ALA A 264 -14.91 -12.51 -8.58
C ALA A 264 -15.15 -11.26 -7.71
N ASN A 265 -15.81 -11.39 -6.56
CA ASN A 265 -16.08 -10.24 -5.68
C ASN A 265 -14.99 -10.09 -4.59
N PRO A 266 -14.07 -9.11 -4.70
CA PRO A 266 -13.02 -8.87 -3.71
C PRO A 266 -13.60 -8.47 -2.34
N TRP A 267 -14.74 -7.79 -2.30
CA TRP A 267 -15.40 -7.39 -1.05
C TRP A 267 -15.97 -8.57 -0.26
N LYS A 268 -16.18 -9.71 -0.91
CA LYS A 268 -16.59 -10.96 -0.26
C LYS A 268 -15.40 -11.88 0.01
N LEU A 269 -14.17 -11.45 -0.30
CA LEU A 269 -12.96 -12.26 -0.20
C LEU A 269 -13.04 -13.56 -1.02
N GLU A 270 -13.76 -13.52 -2.14
CA GLU A 270 -13.83 -14.64 -3.07
C GLU A 270 -12.47 -14.84 -3.77
N THR A 271 -12.22 -16.05 -4.26
CA THR A 271 -10.96 -16.38 -4.93
C THR A 271 -10.87 -15.69 -6.29
N PRO A 272 -9.77 -14.97 -6.59
CA PRO A 272 -9.58 -14.29 -7.87
C PRO A 272 -9.25 -15.27 -9.00
N ASP A 273 -9.34 -14.80 -10.24
CA ASP A 273 -8.98 -15.57 -11.43
C ASP A 273 -7.46 -15.61 -11.64
N ILE A 274 -6.81 -16.56 -10.96
CA ILE A 274 -5.34 -16.75 -11.08
C ILE A 274 -4.95 -17.22 -12.49
N ALA A 275 -5.85 -17.89 -13.24
CA ALA A 275 -5.52 -18.34 -14.59
C ALA A 275 -5.39 -17.15 -15.55
N ALA A 276 -6.34 -16.24 -15.54
CA ALA A 276 -6.27 -15.02 -16.34
C ALA A 276 -5.03 -14.15 -15.98
N LEU A 277 -4.68 -14.07 -14.68
CA LEU A 277 -3.48 -13.36 -14.26
C LEU A 277 -2.21 -14.06 -14.79
N ALA A 278 -2.14 -15.39 -14.73
CA ALA A 278 -0.97 -16.13 -15.23
C ALA A 278 -0.78 -15.93 -16.74
N GLU A 279 -1.86 -16.01 -17.53
CA GLU A 279 -1.81 -15.78 -18.97
C GLU A 279 -1.25 -14.39 -19.31
N SER A 280 -1.77 -13.36 -18.66
CA SER A 280 -1.36 -11.98 -18.89
C SER A 280 0.07 -11.69 -18.35
N THR A 281 0.50 -12.38 -17.30
CA THR A 281 1.85 -12.21 -16.72
C THR A 281 2.97 -12.74 -17.63
N VAL A 282 2.67 -13.64 -18.58
CA VAL A 282 3.65 -14.14 -19.55
C VAL A 282 4.32 -13.00 -20.31
N GLU A 283 3.57 -11.96 -20.68
CA GLU A 283 4.12 -10.80 -21.37
C GLU A 283 5.12 -10.02 -20.51
N VAL A 284 4.83 -9.84 -19.21
CA VAL A 284 5.73 -9.20 -18.25
C VAL A 284 7.05 -9.96 -18.14
N LEU A 285 7.01 -11.30 -18.14
CA LEU A 285 8.21 -12.13 -18.07
C LEU A 285 9.03 -12.12 -19.36
N THR A 286 8.40 -12.05 -20.52
CA THR A 286 9.07 -12.07 -21.81
C THR A 286 9.62 -10.71 -22.24
N LYS A 287 9.05 -9.60 -21.73
CA LYS A 287 9.45 -8.23 -22.03
C LYS A 287 10.01 -7.49 -20.80
N GLN A 288 10.82 -8.18 -19.99
CA GLN A 288 11.30 -7.69 -18.68
C GLN A 288 11.88 -6.28 -18.72
N ASP A 289 12.77 -5.97 -19.66
CA ASP A 289 13.46 -4.68 -19.71
C ASP A 289 12.48 -3.53 -19.97
N GLN A 290 11.49 -3.76 -20.84
CA GLN A 290 10.44 -2.78 -21.12
C GLN A 290 9.61 -2.49 -19.88
N TYR A 291 9.10 -3.53 -19.22
CA TYR A 291 8.28 -3.38 -18.01
C TYR A 291 9.05 -2.79 -16.84
N ARG A 292 10.34 -3.14 -16.70
CA ARG A 292 11.21 -2.55 -15.67
C ARG A 292 11.45 -1.05 -15.88
N ALA A 293 11.73 -0.65 -17.12
CA ALA A 293 11.89 0.75 -17.46
C ALA A 293 10.59 1.55 -17.22
N ALA A 294 9.46 1.00 -17.62
CA ALA A 294 8.15 1.63 -17.43
C ALA A 294 7.76 1.71 -15.94
N ALA A 295 8.04 0.69 -15.14
CA ALA A 295 7.83 0.70 -13.69
C ALA A 295 8.60 1.85 -13.02
N ARG A 296 9.87 2.02 -13.38
CA ARG A 296 10.69 3.14 -12.88
C ARG A 296 10.14 4.49 -13.34
N LYS A 297 9.82 4.65 -14.60
CA LYS A 297 9.24 5.88 -15.16
C LYS A 297 7.94 6.25 -14.45
N ARG A 298 7.08 5.26 -14.15
CA ARG A 298 5.84 5.47 -13.39
C ARG A 298 6.13 6.03 -11.99
N ALA A 299 7.11 5.47 -11.28
CA ALA A 299 7.49 5.96 -9.97
C ALA A 299 8.03 7.39 -10.01
N GLU A 300 8.88 7.71 -10.97
CA GLU A 300 9.45 9.05 -11.14
C GLU A 300 8.39 10.11 -11.48
N SER A 301 7.40 9.74 -12.29
CA SER A 301 6.37 10.69 -12.74
C SER A 301 5.32 11.02 -11.70
N ALA A 302 5.05 10.12 -10.73
CA ALA A 302 3.87 10.27 -9.87
C ALA A 302 4.00 9.80 -8.42
N LEU A 303 5.09 9.09 -8.06
CA LEU A 303 5.21 8.43 -6.77
C LEU A 303 6.42 8.93 -5.94
N GLY A 304 7.01 10.06 -6.32
CA GLY A 304 8.14 10.65 -5.60
C GLY A 304 7.74 11.22 -4.23
N LEU A 305 8.61 11.02 -3.23
CA LEU A 305 8.41 11.54 -1.87
C LEU A 305 8.29 13.06 -1.86
N ASP A 306 9.12 13.75 -2.62
CA ASP A 306 9.13 15.21 -2.69
C ASP A 306 7.80 15.76 -3.20
N GLN A 307 7.26 15.18 -4.26
CA GLN A 307 5.95 15.56 -4.81
C GLN A 307 4.82 15.34 -3.80
N MET A 308 4.87 14.23 -3.06
CA MET A 308 3.91 13.97 -1.99
C MET A 308 4.03 15.04 -0.88
N VAL A 309 5.24 15.35 -0.42
CA VAL A 309 5.45 16.33 0.66
C VAL A 309 4.96 17.72 0.24
N GLU A 310 5.27 18.15 -0.97
CA GLU A 310 4.80 19.44 -1.52
C GLU A 310 3.27 19.50 -1.61
N SER A 311 2.63 18.42 -2.06
CA SER A 311 1.18 18.32 -2.11
C SER A 311 0.54 18.43 -0.72
N TYR A 312 1.16 17.82 0.29
CA TYR A 312 0.71 17.96 1.68
C TYR A 312 0.93 19.37 2.24
N LEU A 313 2.06 20.01 1.93
CA LEU A 313 2.33 21.38 2.36
C LEU A 313 1.26 22.36 1.84
N LYS A 314 0.87 22.22 0.57
CA LYS A 314 -0.24 23.00 0.00
C LYS A 314 -1.52 22.82 0.80
N VAL A 315 -1.92 21.59 1.09
CA VAL A 315 -3.15 21.32 1.86
C VAL A 315 -3.06 21.80 3.31
N LEU A 316 -1.87 21.74 3.92
CA LEU A 316 -1.66 22.14 5.31
C LEU A 316 -1.58 23.66 5.49
N LEU A 317 -0.98 24.38 4.53
CA LEU A 317 -0.58 25.79 4.74
C LEU A 317 -1.24 26.76 3.76
N GLU A 318 -1.67 26.33 2.57
CA GLU A 318 -2.31 27.21 1.58
C GLU A 318 -3.83 27.16 1.70
N ASP A 319 -4.51 28.26 1.33
CA ASP A 319 -5.97 28.41 1.36
C ASP A 319 -6.71 27.71 0.22
#